data_9cab59c28de621c8415bd88e1b0b713c
#
_entry.id   9cab59c28de621c8415bd88e1b0b713c
#
_cell.length_a   1.000
_cell.length_b   1.000
_cell.length_c   1.000
_cell.angle_alpha   90.00
_cell.angle_beta   90.00
_cell.angle_gamma   90.00
#
_symmetry.space_group_name_H-M   'P 1'
#
loop_
_entity.id
_entity.type
_entity.pdbx_description
1 polymer ?
#
loop_
_entity_poly.entity_id
_entity_poly.type
_entity_poly.pdbx_seq_one_letter_code
_entity_poly.pdbx_strand_id
1 'polypeptide(L)'
;MAGEVYDVIIVGAGNAGLCAALAAREMGTNVLLLEKSPKSNRGGNTRFSGGGFRFTYSSVEDMRPMLPELSDEEASQLEVGTYSASDFYEDVMQVTEYAADKKLTRILVDESYQTARWLTEMKVKWILATGTHAVRAGGKIRFPSGRVISVNDGGHGLVEMLFGTAENKGIQIMYEAKVTAFLTAKNGRISGVRIQTREGIKDLKSHTIVLASGGFEANPEMRAKYLGPGWEMVKVRGSRYNSGEILNMALGFGAQAAGQWSGCHAVLLDAEAPEVEAAYEHRYSYPYGIMVDINGKRFADEGEDFFSYTYAKFGREVLNLPWRTAFQIFDSKVRHLLRSEYNRGASVSADSIEALGKKLPGLDWENVVKTVKEFNDAVQDGPCDLSKRDGKCTKGLTPVKSNWAQRLDSPPYYAFPVTCGITFTFGGLKVTDKAEVLDTEGNLIRGLFAAGEITGGSFYNNYPGGSGLMKGAVFGRIAGASAASESKANRS
;
A
#
# COMPACT_ATOMS: atom_id res chain seq x y z
N MET A 1 21.94 -29.48 25.34
CA MET A 1 21.72 -29.79 23.93
C MET A 1 22.01 -28.54 23.14
N ALA A 2 22.86 -28.57 22.12
CA ALA A 2 23.02 -27.43 21.22
C ALA A 2 21.67 -27.18 20.55
N GLY A 3 21.11 -25.97 20.73
CA GLY A 3 19.82 -25.62 20.13
C GLY A 3 19.89 -25.68 18.60
N GLU A 4 18.76 -25.94 17.95
CA GLU A 4 18.64 -25.96 16.50
C GLU A 4 19.17 -24.65 15.89
N VAL A 5 19.97 -24.75 14.83
CA VAL A 5 20.51 -23.61 14.07
C VAL A 5 19.75 -23.53 12.75
N TYR A 6 19.02 -22.44 12.54
CA TYR A 6 18.33 -22.21 11.28
C TYR A 6 19.27 -21.66 10.21
N ASP A 7 18.97 -21.93 8.97
CA ASP A 7 19.69 -21.30 7.86
C ASP A 7 19.31 -19.83 7.73
N VAL A 8 18.00 -19.60 7.75
CA VAL A 8 17.43 -18.29 7.59
C VAL A 8 16.31 -18.09 8.63
N ILE A 9 16.39 -17.01 9.41
CA ILE A 9 15.26 -16.52 10.21
C ILE A 9 14.65 -15.33 9.51
N ILE A 10 13.33 -15.34 9.29
CA ILE A 10 12.57 -14.22 8.74
C ILE A 10 11.81 -13.56 9.89
N VAL A 11 11.93 -12.24 10.03
CA VAL A 11 11.26 -11.44 11.07
C VAL A 11 10.13 -10.62 10.49
N GLY A 12 8.89 -11.03 10.76
CA GLY A 12 7.65 -10.46 10.24
C GLY A 12 7.06 -11.31 9.10
N ALA A 13 5.76 -11.58 9.20
CA ALA A 13 5.03 -12.48 8.30
C ALA A 13 3.98 -11.74 7.44
N GLY A 14 4.30 -10.52 6.98
CA GLY A 14 3.61 -9.84 5.90
C GLY A 14 4.02 -10.38 4.53
N ASN A 15 3.53 -9.78 3.45
CA ASN A 15 3.84 -10.17 2.07
C ASN A 15 5.36 -10.36 1.83
N ALA A 16 6.17 -9.37 2.22
CA ALA A 16 7.63 -9.45 2.02
C ALA A 16 8.27 -10.62 2.78
N GLY A 17 7.87 -10.84 4.03
CA GLY A 17 8.40 -11.94 4.84
C GLY A 17 7.97 -13.31 4.34
N LEU A 18 6.73 -13.47 3.94
CA LEU A 18 6.23 -14.71 3.34
C LEU A 18 6.92 -15.00 2.01
N CYS A 19 7.10 -14.01 1.14
CA CYS A 19 7.85 -14.16 -0.10
C CYS A 19 9.33 -14.52 0.17
N ALA A 20 9.97 -13.91 1.18
CA ALA A 20 11.34 -14.24 1.57
C ALA A 20 11.45 -15.66 2.11
N ALA A 21 10.51 -16.08 2.96
CA ALA A 21 10.50 -17.44 3.51
C ALA A 21 10.32 -18.51 2.43
N LEU A 22 9.40 -18.26 1.49
CA LEU A 22 9.14 -19.17 0.37
C LEU A 22 10.35 -19.27 -0.57
N ALA A 23 10.94 -18.14 -0.95
CA ALA A 23 12.13 -18.11 -1.82
C ALA A 23 13.35 -18.77 -1.14
N ALA A 24 13.58 -18.55 0.14
CA ALA A 24 14.65 -19.24 0.88
C ALA A 24 14.39 -20.74 0.94
N ARG A 25 13.14 -21.16 1.17
CA ARG A 25 12.76 -22.58 1.21
C ARG A 25 12.95 -23.28 -0.14
N GLU A 26 12.66 -22.60 -1.25
CA GLU A 26 12.92 -23.13 -2.61
C GLU A 26 14.41 -23.38 -2.87
N MET A 27 15.28 -22.63 -2.20
CA MET A 27 16.72 -22.88 -2.19
C MET A 27 17.13 -24.08 -1.32
N GLY A 28 16.18 -24.81 -0.69
CA GLY A 28 16.44 -25.97 0.14
C GLY A 28 17.01 -25.68 1.53
N THR A 29 16.77 -24.46 2.07
CA THR A 29 17.25 -24.07 3.40
C THR A 29 16.20 -24.37 4.49
N ASN A 30 16.67 -24.51 5.75
CA ASN A 30 15.82 -24.60 6.94
C ASN A 30 15.43 -23.17 7.38
N VAL A 31 14.12 -22.85 7.25
CA VAL A 31 13.58 -21.50 7.45
C VAL A 31 12.68 -21.47 8.67
N LEU A 32 12.90 -20.47 9.54
CA LEU A 32 11.96 -20.10 10.62
C LEU A 32 11.37 -18.73 10.33
N LEU A 33 10.04 -18.64 10.30
CA LEU A 33 9.30 -17.39 10.17
C LEU A 33 8.76 -16.96 11.54
N LEU A 34 9.14 -15.77 12.00
CA LEU A 34 8.73 -15.18 13.27
C LEU A 34 7.63 -14.12 13.05
N GLU A 35 6.51 -14.27 13.71
CA GLU A 35 5.42 -13.31 13.70
C GLU A 35 5.09 -12.84 15.13
N LYS A 36 5.06 -11.52 15.33
CA LYS A 36 4.77 -10.91 16.64
C LYS A 36 3.30 -11.04 17.02
N SER A 37 2.41 -11.00 16.05
CA SER A 37 0.97 -11.09 16.28
C SER A 37 0.53 -12.53 16.61
N PRO A 38 -0.62 -12.71 17.25
CA PRO A 38 -1.26 -14.03 17.33
C PRO A 38 -1.70 -14.49 15.92
N LYS A 39 -1.88 -15.80 15.74
CA LYS A 39 -2.26 -16.41 14.45
C LYS A 39 -3.53 -15.77 13.84
N SER A 40 -4.49 -15.35 14.66
CA SER A 40 -5.73 -14.70 14.20
C SER A 40 -5.52 -13.33 13.54
N ASN A 41 -4.40 -12.66 13.85
CA ASN A 41 -4.07 -11.31 13.37
C ASN A 41 -2.84 -11.27 12.46
N ARG A 42 -2.40 -12.45 11.97
CA ARG A 42 -1.22 -12.62 11.12
C ARG A 42 -1.32 -11.83 9.80
N GLY A 43 -0.18 -11.51 9.22
CA GLY A 43 -0.09 -10.93 7.88
C GLY A 43 0.22 -9.45 7.81
N GLY A 44 0.37 -8.77 8.95
CA GLY A 44 0.75 -7.35 9.01
C GLY A 44 -0.17 -6.46 8.19
N ASN A 45 0.35 -5.37 7.63
CA ASN A 45 -0.41 -4.43 6.79
C ASN A 45 -0.90 -5.03 5.48
N THR A 46 -0.28 -6.09 5.01
CA THR A 46 -0.72 -6.79 3.79
C THR A 46 -2.19 -7.20 3.90
N ARG A 47 -2.61 -7.71 5.06
CA ARG A 47 -3.99 -8.14 5.34
C ARG A 47 -5.04 -7.04 5.10
N PHE A 48 -4.68 -5.77 5.35
CA PHE A 48 -5.55 -4.61 5.22
C PHE A 48 -5.50 -3.94 3.84
N SER A 49 -4.70 -4.49 2.92
CA SER A 49 -4.56 -3.95 1.56
C SER A 49 -5.69 -4.41 0.64
N GLY A 50 -5.93 -3.66 -0.43
CA GLY A 50 -6.87 -4.06 -1.49
C GLY A 50 -6.34 -5.18 -2.41
N GLY A 51 -5.18 -5.79 -2.13
CA GLY A 51 -4.61 -6.89 -2.91
C GLY A 51 -4.18 -6.52 -4.32
N GLY A 52 -4.03 -5.24 -4.62
CA GLY A 52 -3.62 -4.78 -5.96
C GLY A 52 -2.12 -4.92 -6.19
N PHE A 53 -1.74 -5.50 -7.33
CA PHE A 53 -0.37 -5.56 -7.80
C PHE A 53 -0.21 -4.78 -9.10
N ARG A 54 0.94 -4.14 -9.27
CA ARG A 54 1.34 -3.45 -10.49
C ARG A 54 2.56 -4.15 -11.07
N PHE A 55 2.50 -4.51 -12.35
CA PHE A 55 3.57 -5.20 -13.06
C PHE A 55 3.47 -4.88 -14.57
N THR A 56 4.54 -5.15 -15.28
CA THR A 56 4.65 -4.91 -16.72
C THR A 56 3.92 -5.99 -17.52
N TYR A 57 3.31 -5.61 -18.64
CA TYR A 57 2.67 -6.53 -19.59
C TYR A 57 2.57 -5.88 -20.99
N SER A 58 2.42 -6.70 -22.01
CA SER A 58 2.29 -6.27 -23.41
C SER A 58 0.88 -6.42 -23.96
N SER A 59 0.12 -7.37 -23.40
CA SER A 59 -1.23 -7.66 -23.87
C SER A 59 -2.04 -8.44 -22.83
N VAL A 60 -3.29 -8.77 -23.14
CA VAL A 60 -4.15 -9.65 -22.34
C VAL A 60 -3.56 -11.05 -22.19
N GLU A 61 -2.78 -11.53 -23.15
CA GLU A 61 -2.16 -12.85 -23.12
C GLU A 61 -1.17 -13.00 -21.96
N ASP A 62 -0.52 -11.91 -21.56
CA ASP A 62 0.36 -11.91 -20.38
C ASP A 62 -0.41 -12.14 -19.06
N MET A 63 -1.75 -11.96 -19.06
CA MET A 63 -2.60 -12.21 -17.90
C MET A 63 -3.02 -13.68 -17.76
N ARG A 64 -3.05 -14.46 -18.89
CA ARG A 64 -3.56 -15.84 -18.88
C ARG A 64 -2.86 -16.77 -17.88
N PRO A 65 -1.53 -16.71 -17.67
CA PRO A 65 -0.90 -17.54 -16.65
C PRO A 65 -1.41 -17.30 -15.23
N MET A 66 -1.92 -16.09 -14.97
CA MET A 66 -2.47 -15.67 -13.67
C MET A 66 -4.00 -15.83 -13.62
N LEU A 67 -4.67 -15.83 -14.76
CA LEU A 67 -6.13 -15.99 -14.93
C LEU A 67 -6.45 -17.20 -15.82
N PRO A 68 -6.18 -18.41 -15.36
CA PRO A 68 -6.35 -19.62 -16.19
C PRO A 68 -7.80 -19.89 -16.61
N GLU A 69 -8.76 -19.30 -15.91
CA GLU A 69 -10.19 -19.42 -16.21
C GLU A 69 -10.70 -18.33 -17.18
N LEU A 70 -9.83 -17.40 -17.62
CA LEU A 70 -10.20 -16.32 -18.54
C LEU A 70 -10.50 -16.90 -19.94
N SER A 71 -11.77 -16.93 -20.33
CA SER A 71 -12.19 -17.41 -21.64
C SER A 71 -11.77 -16.45 -22.76
N ASP A 72 -11.74 -16.94 -24.02
CA ASP A 72 -11.43 -16.10 -25.19
C ASP A 72 -12.51 -15.03 -25.40
N GLU A 73 -13.77 -15.34 -25.09
CA GLU A 73 -14.86 -14.39 -25.16
C GLU A 73 -14.66 -13.22 -24.18
N GLU A 74 -14.36 -13.53 -22.90
CA GLU A 74 -14.06 -12.51 -21.89
C GLU A 74 -12.80 -11.72 -22.26
N ALA A 75 -11.72 -12.39 -22.67
CA ALA A 75 -10.48 -11.74 -23.10
C ALA A 75 -10.73 -10.77 -24.27
N SER A 76 -11.61 -11.13 -25.21
CA SER A 76 -11.97 -10.27 -26.34
C SER A 76 -12.67 -8.97 -25.93
N GLN A 77 -13.31 -8.93 -24.74
CA GLN A 77 -13.97 -7.74 -24.20
C GLN A 77 -12.99 -6.81 -23.46
N LEU A 78 -11.77 -7.30 -23.14
CA LEU A 78 -10.79 -6.50 -22.42
C LEU A 78 -9.95 -5.65 -23.37
N GLU A 79 -9.76 -4.40 -23.03
CA GLU A 79 -8.83 -3.48 -23.66
C GLU A 79 -7.77 -3.07 -22.62
N VAL A 80 -6.76 -3.92 -22.44
CA VAL A 80 -5.74 -3.72 -21.41
C VAL A 80 -4.59 -2.83 -21.87
N GLY A 81 -4.38 -2.72 -23.20
CA GLY A 81 -3.24 -2.00 -23.77
C GLY A 81 -1.91 -2.70 -23.45
N THR A 82 -0.84 -1.91 -23.50
CA THR A 82 0.51 -2.28 -23.07
C THR A 82 0.90 -1.43 -21.87
N TYR A 83 1.54 -2.03 -20.88
CA TYR A 83 2.15 -1.34 -19.75
C TYR A 83 3.61 -1.77 -19.66
N SER A 84 4.47 -1.03 -20.35
CA SER A 84 5.87 -1.39 -20.53
C SER A 84 6.71 -1.15 -19.26
N ALA A 85 7.94 -1.66 -19.24
CA ALA A 85 8.92 -1.35 -18.22
C ALA A 85 9.23 0.16 -18.14
N SER A 86 9.21 0.85 -19.29
CA SER A 86 9.38 2.31 -19.33
C SER A 86 8.21 3.03 -18.69
N ASP A 87 6.97 2.61 -18.98
CA ASP A 87 5.78 3.23 -18.41
C ASP A 87 5.73 3.06 -16.88
N PHE A 88 5.99 1.84 -16.40
CA PHE A 88 6.01 1.59 -14.97
C PHE A 88 7.14 2.35 -14.25
N TYR A 89 8.34 2.39 -14.86
CA TYR A 89 9.46 3.16 -14.32
C TYR A 89 9.11 4.64 -14.22
N GLU A 90 8.56 5.21 -15.30
CA GLU A 90 8.20 6.63 -15.35
C GLU A 90 7.07 6.96 -14.38
N ASP A 91 6.05 6.10 -14.25
CA ASP A 91 4.99 6.25 -13.25
C ASP A 91 5.55 6.36 -11.82
N VAL A 92 6.53 5.50 -11.46
CA VAL A 92 7.18 5.57 -10.15
C VAL A 92 7.96 6.88 -10.01
N MET A 93 8.75 7.23 -11.01
CA MET A 93 9.61 8.41 -10.97
C MET A 93 8.79 9.71 -10.89
N GLN A 94 7.73 9.84 -11.70
CA GLN A 94 6.87 11.03 -11.72
C GLN A 94 6.15 11.23 -10.39
N VAL A 95 5.46 10.20 -9.86
CA VAL A 95 4.70 10.36 -8.61
C VAL A 95 5.59 10.53 -7.38
N THR A 96 6.86 10.16 -7.47
CA THR A 96 7.87 10.39 -6.43
C THR A 96 8.69 11.65 -6.67
N GLU A 97 8.30 12.47 -7.66
CA GLU A 97 9.02 13.69 -8.06
C GLU A 97 10.52 13.42 -8.35
N TYR A 98 10.79 12.28 -9.00
CA TYR A 98 12.13 11.78 -9.35
C TYR A 98 13.08 11.56 -8.15
N ALA A 99 12.55 11.48 -6.92
CA ALA A 99 13.34 11.23 -5.71
C ALA A 99 13.62 9.74 -5.44
N ALA A 100 12.86 8.82 -6.04
CA ALA A 100 13.04 7.39 -5.86
C ALA A 100 14.43 6.91 -6.31
N ASP A 101 15.00 5.93 -5.58
CA ASP A 101 16.25 5.28 -5.96
C ASP A 101 16.09 4.58 -7.32
N LYS A 102 16.83 5.05 -8.31
CA LYS A 102 16.74 4.60 -9.71
C LYS A 102 17.06 3.12 -9.88
N LYS A 103 18.01 2.58 -9.08
CA LYS A 103 18.43 1.18 -9.17
C LYS A 103 17.35 0.27 -8.56
N LEU A 104 16.84 0.61 -7.38
CA LEU A 104 15.76 -0.14 -6.75
C LEU A 104 14.47 -0.07 -7.57
N THR A 105 14.17 1.09 -8.18
CA THR A 105 13.02 1.25 -9.08
C THR A 105 13.15 0.35 -10.30
N ARG A 106 14.35 0.30 -10.93
CA ARG A 106 14.58 -0.57 -12.09
C ARG A 106 14.35 -2.04 -11.74
N ILE A 107 14.92 -2.51 -10.62
CA ILE A 107 14.74 -3.89 -10.15
C ILE A 107 13.25 -4.19 -9.90
N LEU A 108 12.54 -3.28 -9.22
CA LEU A 108 11.10 -3.43 -8.98
C LEU A 108 10.33 -3.64 -10.29
N VAL A 109 10.63 -2.84 -11.31
CA VAL A 109 9.97 -2.87 -12.61
C VAL A 109 10.30 -4.14 -13.38
N ASP A 110 11.59 -4.43 -13.53
CA ASP A 110 12.09 -5.53 -14.36
C ASP A 110 11.65 -6.90 -13.78
N GLU A 111 11.62 -7.06 -12.46
CA GLU A 111 11.23 -8.30 -11.78
C GLU A 111 9.70 -8.45 -11.58
N SER A 112 8.91 -7.42 -11.88
CA SER A 112 7.49 -7.34 -11.50
C SER A 112 6.64 -8.44 -12.13
N TYR A 113 6.75 -8.67 -13.44
CA TYR A 113 5.98 -9.69 -14.15
C TYR A 113 6.35 -11.11 -13.69
N GLN A 114 7.65 -11.41 -13.61
CA GLN A 114 8.09 -12.72 -13.14
C GLN A 114 7.69 -12.98 -11.69
N THR A 115 7.63 -11.93 -10.88
CA THR A 115 7.14 -12.06 -9.50
C THR A 115 5.64 -12.33 -9.44
N ALA A 116 4.83 -11.72 -10.31
CA ALA A 116 3.39 -12.01 -10.40
C ALA A 116 3.16 -13.48 -10.82
N ARG A 117 3.92 -13.99 -11.78
CA ARG A 117 3.89 -15.40 -12.18
C ARG A 117 4.31 -16.32 -11.04
N TRP A 118 5.43 -16.03 -10.38
CA TRP A 118 5.90 -16.82 -9.24
C TRP A 118 4.87 -16.85 -8.09
N LEU A 119 4.18 -15.75 -7.81
CA LEU A 119 3.09 -15.72 -6.83
C LEU A 119 1.95 -16.69 -7.23
N THR A 120 1.66 -16.83 -8.53
CA THR A 120 0.69 -17.83 -9.01
C THR A 120 1.16 -19.26 -8.73
N GLU A 121 2.44 -19.56 -8.92
CA GLU A 121 3.05 -20.84 -8.54
C GLU A 121 2.97 -21.07 -7.03
N MET A 122 3.07 -19.99 -6.24
CA MET A 122 2.84 -19.99 -4.78
C MET A 122 1.34 -20.04 -4.40
N LYS A 123 0.46 -20.36 -5.35
CA LYS A 123 -0.99 -20.57 -5.18
C LYS A 123 -1.78 -19.30 -4.90
N VAL A 124 -1.23 -18.13 -5.18
CA VAL A 124 -2.01 -16.87 -5.17
C VAL A 124 -3.03 -16.91 -6.31
N LYS A 125 -4.29 -16.67 -5.99
CA LYS A 125 -5.40 -16.59 -6.95
C LYS A 125 -5.68 -15.14 -7.31
N TRP A 126 -5.85 -14.89 -8.60
CA TRP A 126 -6.06 -13.57 -9.14
C TRP A 126 -7.46 -13.41 -9.71
N ILE A 127 -7.95 -12.19 -9.72
CA ILE A 127 -9.20 -11.78 -10.36
C ILE A 127 -8.95 -10.52 -11.19
N LEU A 128 -9.79 -10.29 -12.21
CA LEU A 128 -9.81 -9.02 -12.93
C LEU A 128 -10.23 -7.88 -11.99
N ALA A 129 -9.51 -6.78 -12.01
CA ALA A 129 -9.76 -5.60 -11.16
C ALA A 129 -10.94 -4.74 -11.69
N THR A 130 -12.00 -5.38 -12.18
CA THR A 130 -13.13 -4.73 -12.86
C THR A 130 -13.95 -3.84 -11.95
N GLY A 131 -14.05 -4.16 -10.66
CA GLY A 131 -14.82 -3.37 -9.69
C GLY A 131 -14.11 -2.12 -9.18
N THR A 132 -12.80 -1.95 -9.45
CA THR A 132 -12.00 -0.90 -8.82
C THR A 132 -11.15 -0.07 -9.79
N HIS A 133 -10.73 -0.63 -10.91
CA HIS A 133 -9.79 0.00 -11.85
C HIS A 133 -10.25 -0.02 -13.29
N ALA A 134 -11.38 -0.64 -13.58
CA ALA A 134 -11.92 -0.73 -14.93
C ALA A 134 -12.98 0.33 -15.20
N VAL A 135 -13.03 0.77 -16.45
CA VAL A 135 -14.08 1.62 -16.99
C VAL A 135 -14.69 0.92 -18.20
N ARG A 136 -16.03 0.88 -18.28
CA ARG A 136 -16.73 0.37 -19.46
C ARG A 136 -16.94 1.52 -20.45
N ALA A 137 -16.34 1.38 -21.65
CA ALA A 137 -16.47 2.36 -22.71
C ALA A 137 -16.47 1.66 -24.09
N GLY A 138 -17.40 2.03 -24.97
CA GLY A 138 -17.49 1.47 -26.33
C GLY A 138 -17.64 -0.05 -26.39
N GLY A 139 -18.34 -0.66 -25.41
CA GLY A 139 -18.56 -2.11 -25.33
C GLY A 139 -17.33 -2.90 -24.83
N LYS A 140 -16.25 -2.23 -24.44
CA LYS A 140 -15.03 -2.81 -23.91
C LYS A 140 -14.83 -2.45 -22.44
N ILE A 141 -14.01 -3.26 -21.74
CA ILE A 141 -13.55 -3.03 -20.38
C ILE A 141 -12.11 -2.53 -20.47
N ARG A 142 -11.87 -1.28 -20.05
CA ARG A 142 -10.57 -0.59 -20.07
C ARG A 142 -9.98 -0.47 -18.70
N PHE A 143 -8.64 -0.49 -18.61
CA PHE A 143 -7.87 -0.35 -17.37
C PHE A 143 -6.90 0.84 -17.47
N PRO A 144 -7.40 2.08 -17.37
CA PRO A 144 -6.62 3.29 -17.72
C PRO A 144 -5.40 3.54 -16.81
N SER A 145 -5.36 2.94 -15.62
CA SER A 145 -4.23 3.10 -14.68
C SER A 145 -3.22 1.96 -14.72
N GLY A 146 -3.23 1.09 -15.74
CA GLY A 146 -2.30 -0.04 -15.86
C GLY A 146 -2.48 -1.18 -14.85
N ARG A 147 -3.56 -1.16 -14.06
CA ARG A 147 -3.89 -2.22 -13.08
C ARG A 147 -5.02 -3.09 -13.56
N VAL A 148 -4.70 -4.27 -14.08
CA VAL A 148 -5.63 -5.20 -14.70
C VAL A 148 -6.15 -6.25 -13.72
N ILE A 149 -5.28 -6.76 -12.83
CA ILE A 149 -5.62 -7.81 -11.90
C ILE A 149 -5.39 -7.39 -10.43
N SER A 150 -6.10 -8.07 -9.56
CA SER A 150 -5.95 -8.00 -8.11
C SER A 150 -6.03 -9.40 -7.52
N VAL A 151 -5.52 -9.56 -6.30
CA VAL A 151 -5.66 -10.83 -5.58
C VAL A 151 -7.11 -11.06 -5.16
N ASN A 152 -7.59 -12.28 -5.30
CA ASN A 152 -8.90 -12.68 -4.81
C ASN A 152 -8.96 -12.51 -3.28
N ASP A 153 -10.05 -11.89 -2.78
CA ASP A 153 -10.21 -11.48 -1.37
C ASP A 153 -9.12 -10.50 -0.87
N GLY A 154 -8.55 -9.73 -1.80
CA GLY A 154 -7.63 -8.64 -1.47
C GLY A 154 -6.38 -9.09 -0.71
N GLY A 155 -5.91 -8.24 0.20
CA GLY A 155 -4.73 -8.54 1.02
C GLY A 155 -4.94 -9.64 2.04
N HIS A 156 -6.16 -9.84 2.53
CA HIS A 156 -6.50 -10.96 3.40
C HIS A 156 -6.31 -12.30 2.66
N GLY A 157 -6.88 -12.42 1.45
CA GLY A 157 -6.70 -13.60 0.60
C GLY A 157 -5.24 -13.87 0.25
N LEU A 158 -4.47 -12.81 -0.08
CA LEU A 158 -3.02 -12.94 -0.35
C LEU A 158 -2.29 -13.59 0.82
N VAL A 159 -2.51 -13.06 2.02
CA VAL A 159 -1.85 -13.55 3.24
C VAL A 159 -2.21 -15.00 3.51
N GLU A 160 -3.49 -15.37 3.48
CA GLU A 160 -3.93 -16.74 3.79
C GLU A 160 -3.40 -17.73 2.75
N MET A 161 -3.37 -17.40 1.47
CA MET A 161 -2.80 -18.27 0.42
C MET A 161 -1.29 -18.46 0.58
N LEU A 162 -0.54 -17.40 0.90
CA LEU A 162 0.90 -17.50 1.13
C LEU A 162 1.23 -18.25 2.41
N PHE A 163 0.48 -18.09 3.51
CA PHE A 163 0.64 -18.91 4.71
C PHE A 163 0.35 -20.38 4.44
N GLY A 164 -0.74 -20.70 3.74
CA GLY A 164 -1.06 -22.06 3.37
C GLY A 164 0.06 -22.71 2.54
N THR A 165 0.65 -21.96 1.61
CA THR A 165 1.79 -22.44 0.82
C THR A 165 3.04 -22.63 1.68
N ALA A 166 3.32 -21.72 2.62
CA ALA A 166 4.46 -21.82 3.53
C ALA A 166 4.33 -23.04 4.47
N GLU A 167 3.15 -23.24 5.06
CA GLU A 167 2.82 -24.39 5.90
C GLU A 167 2.97 -25.71 5.10
N ASN A 168 2.45 -25.77 3.86
CA ASN A 168 2.56 -26.97 2.98
C ASN A 168 4.01 -27.25 2.55
N LYS A 169 4.87 -26.24 2.42
CA LYS A 169 6.30 -26.41 2.14
C LYS A 169 7.13 -26.73 3.40
N GLY A 170 6.48 -26.90 4.57
CA GLY A 170 7.11 -27.25 5.84
C GLY A 170 7.95 -26.11 6.43
N ILE A 171 7.62 -24.84 6.14
CA ILE A 171 8.23 -23.69 6.82
C ILE A 171 7.68 -23.63 8.23
N GLN A 172 8.58 -23.61 9.21
CA GLN A 172 8.19 -23.44 10.62
C GLN A 172 7.79 -21.98 10.88
N ILE A 173 6.60 -21.76 11.49
CA ILE A 173 6.07 -20.44 11.80
C ILE A 173 5.86 -20.34 13.30
N MET A 174 6.45 -19.32 13.92
CA MET A 174 6.27 -19.05 15.35
C MET A 174 5.49 -17.74 15.53
N TYR A 175 4.31 -17.84 16.10
CA TYR A 175 3.45 -16.69 16.44
C TYR A 175 3.74 -16.17 17.85
N GLU A 176 3.32 -14.94 18.14
CA GLU A 176 3.54 -14.27 19.42
C GLU A 176 5.02 -14.27 19.84
N ALA A 177 5.90 -14.23 18.81
CA ALA A 177 7.35 -14.27 18.93
C ALA A 177 7.93 -12.88 18.63
N LYS A 178 8.02 -12.03 19.65
CA LYS A 178 8.56 -10.68 19.53
C LYS A 178 10.09 -10.74 19.54
N VAL A 179 10.74 -10.36 18.45
CA VAL A 179 12.20 -10.18 18.41
C VAL A 179 12.57 -8.94 19.22
N THR A 180 13.58 -9.06 20.12
CA THR A 180 14.00 -8.02 21.05
C THR A 180 15.47 -7.65 20.94
N ALA A 181 16.32 -8.49 20.35
CA ALA A 181 17.73 -8.20 20.11
C ALA A 181 18.29 -9.05 18.98
N PHE A 182 19.35 -8.56 18.33
CA PHE A 182 20.23 -9.37 17.51
C PHE A 182 21.24 -10.10 18.37
N LEU A 183 21.61 -11.30 17.97
CA LEU A 183 22.75 -12.04 18.50
C LEU A 183 23.90 -11.90 17.52
N THR A 184 25.12 -11.70 18.03
CA THR A 184 26.31 -11.54 17.21
C THR A 184 27.35 -12.59 17.53
N ALA A 185 28.04 -13.06 16.51
CA ALA A 185 29.27 -13.87 16.68
C ALA A 185 30.47 -12.98 17.05
N LYS A 186 31.57 -13.60 17.47
CA LYS A 186 32.81 -12.88 17.87
C LYS A 186 33.39 -11.96 16.78
N ASN A 187 33.12 -12.23 15.52
CA ASN A 187 33.55 -11.43 14.36
C ASN A 187 32.58 -10.31 13.99
N GLY A 188 31.59 -10.00 14.85
CA GLY A 188 30.58 -8.97 14.62
C GLY A 188 29.43 -9.33 13.69
N ARG A 189 29.48 -10.51 13.05
CA ARG A 189 28.40 -11.00 12.16
C ARG A 189 27.15 -11.31 12.97
N ILE A 190 25.97 -11.03 12.41
CA ILE A 190 24.68 -11.49 12.94
C ILE A 190 24.64 -13.02 12.93
N SER A 191 24.26 -13.61 14.05
CA SER A 191 24.26 -15.06 14.29
C SER A 191 22.94 -15.59 14.88
N GLY A 192 21.92 -14.74 14.97
CA GLY A 192 20.60 -15.10 15.49
C GLY A 192 19.83 -13.92 16.05
N VAL A 193 18.73 -14.24 16.70
CA VAL A 193 17.87 -13.26 17.37
C VAL A 193 17.46 -13.74 18.76
N ARG A 194 17.25 -12.79 19.67
CA ARG A 194 16.55 -13.01 20.93
C ARG A 194 15.06 -12.72 20.73
N ILE A 195 14.22 -13.63 21.18
CA ILE A 195 12.77 -13.45 21.13
C ILE A 195 12.17 -13.45 22.54
N GLN A 196 11.07 -12.74 22.68
CA GLN A 196 10.18 -12.82 23.83
C GLN A 196 8.89 -13.52 23.39
N THR A 197 8.48 -14.54 24.10
CA THR A 197 7.22 -15.28 23.95
C THR A 197 6.45 -15.30 25.25
N ARG A 198 5.26 -15.90 25.25
CA ARG A 198 4.50 -16.13 26.51
C ARG A 198 5.25 -17.04 27.50
N GLU A 199 6.10 -17.93 27.01
CA GLU A 199 6.88 -18.87 27.81
C GLU A 199 8.18 -18.26 28.35
N GLY A 200 8.54 -17.04 27.95
CA GLY A 200 9.75 -16.32 28.34
C GLY A 200 10.66 -15.94 27.17
N ILE A 201 11.91 -15.63 27.51
CA ILE A 201 12.93 -15.20 26.56
C ILE A 201 13.70 -16.40 26.04
N LYS A 202 13.93 -16.44 24.71
CA LYS A 202 14.70 -17.50 24.03
C LYS A 202 15.67 -16.89 23.03
N ASP A 203 16.86 -17.47 22.91
CA ASP A 203 17.84 -17.13 21.89
C ASP A 203 17.73 -18.19 20.75
N LEU A 204 17.48 -17.70 19.52
CA LEU A 204 17.40 -18.52 18.31
C LEU A 204 18.62 -18.23 17.44
N LYS A 205 19.37 -19.29 17.08
CA LYS A 205 20.56 -19.17 16.24
C LYS A 205 20.21 -19.31 14.76
N SER A 206 20.86 -18.50 13.92
CA SER A 206 20.72 -18.56 12.48
C SER A 206 21.98 -18.10 11.76
N HIS A 207 22.18 -18.58 10.53
CA HIS A 207 23.26 -18.09 9.67
C HIS A 207 22.95 -16.72 9.07
N THR A 208 21.68 -16.43 8.76
CA THR A 208 21.23 -15.16 8.21
C THR A 208 19.85 -14.77 8.74
N ILE A 209 19.55 -13.48 8.71
CA ILE A 209 18.25 -12.91 9.12
C ILE A 209 17.72 -12.01 8.03
N VAL A 210 16.43 -12.11 7.72
CA VAL A 210 15.70 -11.18 6.87
C VAL A 210 14.70 -10.39 7.71
N LEU A 211 14.82 -9.07 7.73
CA LEU A 211 13.89 -8.16 8.36
C LEU A 211 12.76 -7.81 7.39
N ALA A 212 11.53 -8.15 7.74
CA ALA A 212 10.32 -7.89 6.95
C ALA A 212 9.14 -7.43 7.84
N SER A 213 9.46 -6.69 8.89
CA SER A 213 8.55 -6.35 10.00
C SER A 213 7.65 -5.14 9.76
N GLY A 214 7.64 -4.56 8.55
CA GLY A 214 6.87 -3.37 8.24
C GLY A 214 7.48 -2.06 8.74
N GLY A 215 6.66 -1.02 8.81
CA GLY A 215 7.05 0.33 9.23
C GLY A 215 6.69 0.67 10.66
N PHE A 216 6.25 1.94 10.88
CA PHE A 216 5.94 2.46 12.22
C PHE A 216 4.58 3.18 12.30
N GLU A 217 3.68 2.95 11.37
CA GLU A 217 2.39 3.66 11.27
C GLU A 217 1.48 3.43 12.48
N ALA A 218 1.62 2.33 13.20
CA ALA A 218 0.87 2.07 14.43
C ALA A 218 1.52 2.66 15.70
N ASN A 219 2.67 3.36 15.55
CA ASN A 219 3.37 4.00 16.67
C ASN A 219 3.17 5.52 16.64
N PRO A 220 2.30 6.10 17.50
CA PRO A 220 2.00 7.52 17.47
C PRO A 220 3.22 8.40 17.78
N GLU A 221 4.14 7.96 18.65
CA GLU A 221 5.35 8.71 18.98
C GLU A 221 6.30 8.78 17.78
N MET A 222 6.49 7.68 17.05
CA MET A 222 7.31 7.69 15.83
C MET A 222 6.64 8.50 14.72
N ARG A 223 5.31 8.45 14.61
CA ARG A 223 4.59 9.32 13.65
C ARG A 223 4.81 10.80 13.96
N ALA A 224 4.61 11.23 15.21
CA ALA A 224 4.88 12.62 15.62
C ALA A 224 6.35 13.02 15.37
N LYS A 225 7.28 12.13 15.71
CA LYS A 225 8.74 12.37 15.56
C LYS A 225 9.16 12.54 14.10
N TYR A 226 8.70 11.68 13.20
CA TYR A 226 9.22 11.62 11.84
C TYR A 226 8.31 12.28 10.81
N LEU A 227 6.99 12.15 10.95
CA LEU A 227 6.04 12.73 10.00
C LEU A 227 5.63 14.15 10.37
N GLY A 228 5.78 14.53 11.64
CA GLY A 228 5.49 15.87 12.14
C GLY A 228 4.28 15.96 13.06
N PRO A 229 3.94 17.16 13.55
CA PRO A 229 2.83 17.39 14.47
C PRO A 229 1.48 16.99 13.85
N GLY A 230 0.58 16.42 14.66
CA GLY A 230 -0.75 15.99 14.24
C GLY A 230 -0.83 14.55 13.72
N TRP A 231 0.31 13.97 13.30
CA TRP A 231 0.33 12.60 12.82
C TRP A 231 0.08 11.56 13.91
N GLU A 232 0.33 11.87 15.16
CA GLU A 232 -0.01 11.02 16.30
C GLU A 232 -1.52 10.77 16.44
N MET A 233 -2.34 11.68 15.89
CA MET A 233 -3.81 11.65 15.99
C MET A 233 -4.50 10.99 14.79
N VAL A 234 -3.77 10.57 13.75
CA VAL A 234 -4.38 9.98 12.55
C VAL A 234 -4.79 8.53 12.79
N LYS A 235 -5.84 8.10 12.10
CA LYS A 235 -6.30 6.71 12.12
C LYS A 235 -5.30 5.80 11.38
N VAL A 236 -5.22 4.53 11.77
CA VAL A 236 -4.34 3.55 11.14
C VAL A 236 -5.17 2.59 10.28
N ARG A 237 -4.98 2.67 8.97
CA ARG A 237 -5.45 1.64 8.04
C ARG A 237 -4.35 0.59 7.92
N GLY A 238 -4.33 -0.32 8.85
CA GLY A 238 -3.25 -1.31 8.94
C GLY A 238 -3.19 -1.97 10.31
N SER A 239 -2.22 -2.86 10.45
CA SER A 239 -2.01 -3.66 11.64
C SER A 239 -1.53 -2.83 12.82
N ARG A 240 -2.14 -3.02 14.01
CA ARG A 240 -1.65 -2.47 15.28
C ARG A 240 -0.24 -2.95 15.66
N TYR A 241 0.26 -3.97 14.98
CA TYR A 241 1.58 -4.55 15.25
C TYR A 241 2.72 -3.89 14.46
N ASN A 242 2.44 -2.98 13.52
CA ASN A 242 3.45 -2.22 12.78
C ASN A 242 3.92 -1.00 13.56
N SER A 243 4.71 -1.22 14.60
CA SER A 243 5.08 -0.24 15.62
C SER A 243 6.57 0.15 15.61
N GLY A 244 7.34 -0.28 14.60
CA GLY A 244 8.71 0.20 14.34
C GLY A 244 9.79 -0.35 15.24
N GLU A 245 9.52 -1.32 16.12
CA GLU A 245 10.53 -1.82 17.06
C GLU A 245 11.74 -2.42 16.36
N ILE A 246 11.54 -3.23 15.33
CA ILE A 246 12.63 -3.87 14.57
C ILE A 246 13.42 -2.83 13.79
N LEU A 247 12.73 -1.84 13.22
CA LEU A 247 13.36 -0.71 12.53
C LEU A 247 14.27 0.06 13.49
N ASN A 248 13.77 0.44 14.67
CA ASN A 248 14.57 1.12 15.70
C ASN A 248 15.74 0.24 16.19
N MET A 249 15.52 -1.06 16.35
CA MET A 249 16.57 -2.01 16.74
C MET A 249 17.68 -2.07 15.70
N ALA A 250 17.33 -2.12 14.40
CA ALA A 250 18.31 -2.14 13.32
C ALA A 250 19.10 -0.83 13.24
N LEU A 251 18.43 0.32 13.36
CA LEU A 251 19.10 1.64 13.42
C LEU A 251 20.03 1.75 14.63
N GLY A 252 19.57 1.30 15.81
CA GLY A 252 20.41 1.26 17.03
C GLY A 252 21.58 0.29 16.93
N PHE A 253 21.52 -0.71 16.07
CA PHE A 253 22.62 -1.62 15.75
C PHE A 253 23.63 -1.03 14.76
N GLY A 254 23.34 0.15 14.18
CA GLY A 254 24.20 0.85 13.22
C GLY A 254 23.74 0.76 11.76
N ALA A 255 22.55 0.24 11.48
CA ALA A 255 22.03 0.24 10.12
C ALA A 255 21.77 1.67 9.61
N GLN A 256 22.06 1.92 8.34
CA GLN A 256 21.85 3.19 7.69
C GLN A 256 20.38 3.45 7.41
N ALA A 257 19.89 4.64 7.77
CA ALA A 257 18.57 5.13 7.40
C ALA A 257 18.53 5.53 5.91
N ALA A 258 17.39 5.31 5.25
CA ALA A 258 17.16 5.71 3.86
C ALA A 258 15.71 6.11 3.63
N GLY A 259 15.44 6.75 2.49
CA GLY A 259 14.10 7.14 2.07
C GLY A 259 13.57 8.38 2.78
N GLN A 260 12.28 8.65 2.57
CA GLN A 260 11.62 9.83 3.10
C GLN A 260 10.98 9.53 4.46
N TRP A 261 11.64 9.87 5.53
CA TRP A 261 11.14 9.67 6.91
C TRP A 261 9.94 10.54 7.25
N SER A 262 9.79 11.69 6.58
CA SER A 262 8.62 12.57 6.70
C SER A 262 7.48 12.19 5.74
N GLY A 263 7.60 11.10 5.00
CA GLY A 263 6.65 10.64 3.99
C GLY A 263 5.92 9.36 4.39
N CYS A 264 4.66 9.28 3.98
CA CYS A 264 3.83 8.10 4.20
C CYS A 264 2.67 8.06 3.19
N HIS A 265 2.02 6.91 3.07
CA HIS A 265 0.72 6.79 2.43
C HIS A 265 -0.36 7.40 3.33
N ALA A 266 -0.76 8.63 3.03
CA ALA A 266 -1.79 9.38 3.73
C ALA A 266 -3.15 9.16 3.06
N VAL A 267 -3.93 8.22 3.58
CA VAL A 267 -5.20 7.78 3.00
C VAL A 267 -6.38 8.62 3.48
N LEU A 268 -7.38 8.83 2.60
CA LEU A 268 -8.70 9.31 3.04
C LEU A 268 -9.49 8.14 3.63
N LEU A 269 -9.87 8.26 4.89
CA LEU A 269 -10.74 7.31 5.60
C LEU A 269 -12.07 7.96 5.96
N ASP A 270 -13.10 7.12 6.11
CA ASP A 270 -14.33 7.49 6.78
C ASP A 270 -13.99 8.11 8.15
N ALA A 271 -14.62 9.24 8.49
CA ALA A 271 -14.39 9.91 9.77
C ALA A 271 -14.78 9.03 10.98
N GLU A 272 -15.70 8.08 10.79
CA GLU A 272 -16.13 7.11 11.82
C GLU A 272 -15.35 5.79 11.78
N ALA A 273 -14.35 5.64 10.89
CA ALA A 273 -13.50 4.45 10.86
C ALA A 273 -12.85 4.18 12.23
N PRO A 274 -12.53 2.92 12.57
CA PRO A 274 -11.81 2.60 13.80
C PRO A 274 -10.44 3.30 13.84
N GLU A 275 -9.94 3.58 15.05
CA GLU A 275 -8.65 4.25 15.25
C GLU A 275 -7.46 3.45 14.69
N VAL A 276 -7.56 2.12 14.77
CA VAL A 276 -6.58 1.19 14.20
C VAL A 276 -7.31 0.03 13.52
N GLU A 277 -6.61 -0.64 12.60
CA GLU A 277 -7.15 -1.78 11.85
C GLU A 277 -8.34 -1.43 10.95
N ALA A 278 -8.48 -0.16 10.53
CA ALA A 278 -9.35 0.20 9.43
C ALA A 278 -8.95 -0.58 8.17
N ALA A 279 -9.92 -1.14 7.46
CA ALA A 279 -9.69 -1.99 6.28
C ALA A 279 -10.42 -1.47 5.04
N TYR A 280 -11.75 -1.43 5.11
CA TYR A 280 -12.65 -1.09 3.99
C TYR A 280 -13.23 0.32 4.10
N GLU A 281 -12.74 1.14 5.01
CA GLU A 281 -13.25 2.47 5.29
C GLU A 281 -12.59 3.57 4.44
N HIS A 282 -11.79 3.21 3.46
CA HIS A 282 -11.15 4.17 2.55
C HIS A 282 -12.15 4.82 1.58
N ARG A 283 -11.90 6.08 1.19
CA ARG A 283 -12.80 6.93 0.41
C ARG A 283 -12.10 7.46 -0.84
N TYR A 284 -12.03 6.65 -1.92
CA TYR A 284 -11.25 6.92 -3.13
C TYR A 284 -12.08 7.37 -4.35
N SER A 285 -13.41 7.55 -4.21
CA SER A 285 -14.26 7.98 -5.33
C SER A 285 -14.31 9.50 -5.52
N TYR A 286 -13.45 10.26 -4.83
CA TYR A 286 -13.39 11.73 -4.93
C TYR A 286 -13.29 12.28 -6.37
N PRO A 287 -12.70 11.59 -7.38
CA PRO A 287 -12.69 12.13 -8.74
C PRO A 287 -14.09 12.37 -9.31
N TYR A 288 -15.12 11.70 -8.80
CA TYR A 288 -16.49 11.82 -9.30
C TYR A 288 -17.32 12.91 -8.62
N GLY A 289 -16.79 13.57 -7.59
CA GLY A 289 -17.47 14.63 -6.84
C GLY A 289 -16.56 15.82 -6.54
N ILE A 290 -16.85 16.51 -5.44
CA ILE A 290 -15.99 17.55 -4.87
C ILE A 290 -15.65 17.24 -3.42
N MET A 291 -14.57 17.84 -2.90
CA MET A 291 -14.20 17.77 -1.49
C MET A 291 -14.22 19.19 -0.89
N VAL A 292 -14.92 19.33 0.24
CA VAL A 292 -14.98 20.60 0.98
C VAL A 292 -14.52 20.42 2.41
N ASP A 293 -13.89 21.44 2.99
CA ASP A 293 -13.55 21.52 4.41
C ASP A 293 -14.79 21.89 5.26
N ILE A 294 -14.63 22.02 6.57
CA ILE A 294 -15.73 22.42 7.48
C ILE A 294 -16.22 23.85 7.23
N ASN A 295 -15.43 24.72 6.59
CA ASN A 295 -15.85 26.04 6.17
C ASN A 295 -16.58 26.03 4.82
N GLY A 296 -16.88 24.87 4.27
CA GLY A 296 -17.58 24.70 3.01
C GLY A 296 -16.75 25.04 1.77
N LYS A 297 -15.42 25.13 1.87
CA LYS A 297 -14.51 25.49 0.76
C LYS A 297 -13.83 24.28 0.16
N ARG A 298 -13.74 24.22 -1.17
CA ARG A 298 -12.87 23.25 -1.84
C ARG A 298 -11.40 23.55 -1.55
N PHE A 299 -10.60 22.50 -1.38
CA PHE A 299 -9.19 22.60 -1.02
C PHE A 299 -8.26 21.79 -1.92
N ALA A 300 -8.80 20.95 -2.81
CA ALA A 300 -8.03 20.03 -3.65
C ALA A 300 -8.52 20.01 -5.10
N ASP A 301 -7.66 19.62 -6.02
CA ASP A 301 -8.02 19.19 -7.37
C ASP A 301 -8.39 17.70 -7.34
N GLU A 302 -9.67 17.41 -7.20
CA GLU A 302 -10.16 16.03 -7.14
C GLU A 302 -10.01 15.28 -8.47
N GLY A 303 -9.81 16.04 -9.56
CA GLY A 303 -9.61 15.54 -10.92
C GLY A 303 -8.16 15.58 -11.40
N GLU A 304 -7.18 15.74 -10.54
CA GLU A 304 -5.76 15.85 -10.91
C GLU A 304 -5.29 14.67 -11.77
N ASP A 305 -5.55 13.45 -11.33
CA ASP A 305 -5.24 12.22 -12.05
C ASP A 305 -6.17 11.08 -11.59
N PHE A 306 -6.00 9.90 -12.19
CA PHE A 306 -6.66 8.69 -11.71
C PHE A 306 -6.34 8.47 -10.23
N PHE A 307 -7.33 8.01 -9.46
CA PHE A 307 -7.16 7.84 -8.02
C PHE A 307 -5.93 6.99 -7.63
N SER A 308 -5.52 6.04 -8.48
CA SER A 308 -4.34 5.19 -8.22
C SER A 308 -3.00 5.94 -8.22
N TYR A 309 -2.98 7.18 -8.67
CA TYR A 309 -1.81 8.09 -8.64
C TYR A 309 -1.96 9.24 -7.63
N THR A 310 -3.14 9.41 -7.01
CA THR A 310 -3.40 10.53 -6.09
C THR A 310 -3.84 10.11 -4.70
N TYR A 311 -4.28 8.86 -4.52
CA TYR A 311 -4.93 8.37 -3.30
C TYR A 311 -4.05 8.35 -2.04
N ALA A 312 -2.74 8.38 -2.21
CA ALA A 312 -1.79 8.31 -1.10
C ALA A 312 -1.39 9.68 -0.53
N LYS A 313 -1.91 10.80 -1.09
CA LYS A 313 -1.55 12.16 -0.65
C LYS A 313 -2.70 12.94 0.00
N PHE A 314 -3.94 12.75 -0.43
CA PHE A 314 -5.06 13.59 0.03
C PHE A 314 -5.37 13.47 1.53
N GLY A 315 -5.01 12.36 2.17
CA GLY A 315 -5.11 12.26 3.63
C GLY A 315 -4.30 13.34 4.34
N ARG A 316 -3.08 13.65 3.84
CA ARG A 316 -2.23 14.72 4.41
C ARG A 316 -2.86 16.11 4.24
N GLU A 317 -3.51 16.37 3.12
CA GLU A 317 -4.23 17.62 2.92
C GLU A 317 -5.34 17.78 3.95
N VAL A 318 -6.14 16.72 4.18
CA VAL A 318 -7.20 16.72 5.21
C VAL A 318 -6.62 16.85 6.62
N LEU A 319 -5.46 16.27 6.92
CA LEU A 319 -4.81 16.44 8.23
C LEU A 319 -4.55 17.92 8.56
N ASN A 320 -4.24 18.73 7.55
CA ASN A 320 -3.94 20.17 7.70
C ASN A 320 -5.19 21.05 7.75
N LEU A 321 -6.39 20.52 7.51
CA LEU A 321 -7.64 21.24 7.59
C LEU A 321 -8.13 21.44 9.03
N PRO A 322 -8.97 22.42 9.30
CA PRO A 322 -9.65 22.54 10.59
C PRO A 322 -10.37 21.26 10.95
N TRP A 323 -10.26 20.83 12.21
CA TRP A 323 -10.79 19.58 12.78
C TRP A 323 -10.30 18.30 12.09
N ARG A 324 -9.34 18.40 11.15
CA ARG A 324 -8.82 17.26 10.36
C ARG A 324 -9.94 16.50 9.65
N THR A 325 -10.94 17.24 9.17
CA THR A 325 -12.16 16.67 8.58
C THR A 325 -12.49 17.40 7.28
N ALA A 326 -12.95 16.64 6.31
CA ALA A 326 -13.52 17.12 5.06
C ALA A 326 -14.76 16.30 4.70
N PHE A 327 -15.49 16.75 3.67
CA PHE A 327 -16.67 16.07 3.17
C PHE A 327 -16.54 15.86 1.67
N GLN A 328 -16.75 14.64 1.23
CA GLN A 328 -16.89 14.32 -0.20
C GLN A 328 -18.37 14.45 -0.56
N ILE A 329 -18.68 15.25 -1.58
CA ILE A 329 -20.06 15.53 -2.01
C ILE A 329 -20.26 15.01 -3.42
N PHE A 330 -21.33 14.24 -3.62
CA PHE A 330 -21.74 13.64 -4.89
C PHE A 330 -23.22 13.88 -5.14
N ASP A 331 -23.64 13.75 -6.40
CA ASP A 331 -25.06 13.67 -6.75
C ASP A 331 -25.47 12.27 -7.27
N SER A 332 -26.73 12.10 -7.59
CA SER A 332 -27.27 10.80 -8.01
C SER A 332 -26.68 10.28 -9.33
N LYS A 333 -26.23 11.17 -10.23
CA LYS A 333 -25.64 10.79 -11.53
C LYS A 333 -24.44 9.86 -11.41
N VAL A 334 -23.64 10.06 -10.35
CA VAL A 334 -22.38 9.31 -10.14
C VAL A 334 -22.50 8.24 -9.06
N ARG A 335 -23.68 8.08 -8.42
CA ARG A 335 -23.84 7.12 -7.30
C ARG A 335 -23.44 5.70 -7.68
N HIS A 336 -23.72 5.27 -8.91
CA HIS A 336 -23.37 3.95 -9.44
C HIS A 336 -21.86 3.78 -9.73
N LEU A 337 -21.09 4.87 -9.79
CA LEU A 337 -19.63 4.86 -9.98
C LEU A 337 -18.89 4.79 -8.66
N LEU A 338 -19.55 5.09 -7.53
CA LEU A 338 -18.91 5.03 -6.23
C LEU A 338 -18.57 3.59 -5.89
N ARG A 339 -17.37 3.41 -5.35
CA ARG A 339 -16.86 2.10 -4.93
C ARG A 339 -17.74 1.49 -3.84
N SER A 340 -17.69 0.16 -3.71
CA SER A 340 -18.52 -0.58 -2.75
C SER A 340 -18.33 -0.16 -1.29
N GLU A 341 -17.17 0.40 -0.96
CA GLU A 341 -16.84 0.91 0.37
C GLU A 341 -17.75 2.08 0.81
N TYR A 342 -18.32 2.80 -0.16
CA TYR A 342 -19.31 3.87 0.10
C TYR A 342 -20.71 3.37 0.49
N ASN A 343 -20.92 2.06 0.47
CA ASN A 343 -22.16 1.45 0.98
C ASN A 343 -22.08 1.15 2.49
N ARG A 344 -20.95 1.47 3.12
CA ARG A 344 -20.66 1.26 4.55
C ARG A 344 -20.19 2.57 5.19
N GLY A 345 -20.33 2.66 6.52
CA GLY A 345 -19.86 3.80 7.31
C GLY A 345 -20.76 5.02 7.20
N ALA A 346 -20.20 6.16 7.61
CA ALA A 346 -20.94 7.41 7.70
C ALA A 346 -21.32 7.95 6.33
N SER A 347 -22.60 8.26 6.16
CA SER A 347 -23.12 8.95 4.98
C SER A 347 -24.39 9.72 5.29
N VAL A 348 -24.58 10.84 4.60
CA VAL A 348 -25.79 11.65 4.68
C VAL A 348 -26.33 11.86 3.27
N SER A 349 -27.66 11.87 3.11
CA SER A 349 -28.31 12.20 1.84
C SER A 349 -29.45 13.20 2.03
N ALA A 350 -29.71 13.99 0.98
CA ALA A 350 -30.81 14.94 0.93
C ALA A 350 -31.14 15.36 -0.51
N ASP A 351 -32.36 15.92 -0.72
CA ASP A 351 -32.83 16.35 -2.02
C ASP A 351 -32.34 17.75 -2.44
N SER A 352 -31.63 18.46 -1.56
CA SER A 352 -30.96 19.71 -1.88
C SER A 352 -29.63 19.83 -1.14
N ILE A 353 -28.69 20.62 -1.68
CA ILE A 353 -27.39 20.90 -1.06
C ILE A 353 -27.58 21.60 0.31
N GLU A 354 -28.55 22.48 0.42
CA GLU A 354 -28.89 23.14 1.68
C GLU A 354 -29.33 22.12 2.75
N ALA A 355 -30.28 21.25 2.40
CA ALA A 355 -30.77 20.21 3.31
C ALA A 355 -29.67 19.19 3.66
N LEU A 356 -28.76 18.91 2.73
CA LEU A 356 -27.59 18.06 2.97
C LEU A 356 -26.66 18.69 3.99
N GLY A 357 -26.30 19.96 3.79
CA GLY A 357 -25.36 20.66 4.67
C GLY A 357 -25.89 20.83 6.10
N LYS A 358 -27.19 21.12 6.26
CA LYS A 358 -27.85 21.21 7.57
C LYS A 358 -27.83 19.91 8.39
N LYS A 359 -27.63 18.77 7.74
CA LYS A 359 -27.49 17.46 8.41
C LYS A 359 -26.06 17.14 8.85
N LEU A 360 -25.08 17.96 8.46
CA LEU A 360 -23.66 17.70 8.74
C LEU A 360 -23.18 18.63 9.88
N PRO A 361 -22.92 18.06 11.08
CA PRO A 361 -22.52 18.86 12.24
C PRO A 361 -21.23 19.65 11.97
N GLY A 362 -21.23 20.94 12.30
CA GLY A 362 -20.06 21.81 12.23
C GLY A 362 -19.69 22.28 10.82
N LEU A 363 -20.41 21.85 9.78
CA LEU A 363 -20.20 22.32 8.41
C LEU A 363 -20.88 23.69 8.20
N ASP A 364 -20.15 24.64 7.63
CA ASP A 364 -20.73 25.89 7.10
C ASP A 364 -21.53 25.60 5.83
N TRP A 365 -22.79 25.22 6.03
CA TRP A 365 -23.66 24.78 4.94
C TRP A 365 -24.03 25.93 3.99
N GLU A 366 -24.08 27.17 4.44
CA GLU A 366 -24.36 28.35 3.60
C GLU A 366 -23.23 28.53 2.58
N ASN A 367 -21.99 28.38 3.04
CA ASN A 367 -20.85 28.46 2.15
C ASN A 367 -20.75 27.23 1.22
N VAL A 368 -21.17 26.02 1.65
CA VAL A 368 -21.27 24.85 0.76
C VAL A 368 -22.23 25.12 -0.41
N VAL A 369 -23.42 25.70 -0.15
CA VAL A 369 -24.38 26.08 -1.20
C VAL A 369 -23.74 27.03 -2.21
N LYS A 370 -23.00 28.03 -1.72
CA LYS A 370 -22.27 28.99 -2.56
C LYS A 370 -21.17 28.26 -3.37
N THR A 371 -20.35 27.43 -2.72
CA THR A 371 -19.26 26.66 -3.35
C THR A 371 -19.78 25.75 -4.46
N VAL A 372 -20.89 25.03 -4.22
CA VAL A 372 -21.49 24.16 -5.25
C VAL A 372 -22.03 24.99 -6.42
N LYS A 373 -22.64 26.14 -6.15
CA LYS A 373 -23.09 27.03 -7.22
C LYS A 373 -21.91 27.54 -8.06
N GLU A 374 -20.86 28.07 -7.43
CA GLU A 374 -19.65 28.55 -8.11
C GLU A 374 -18.97 27.45 -8.91
N PHE A 375 -18.91 26.23 -8.35
CA PHE A 375 -18.38 25.06 -9.02
C PHE A 375 -19.21 24.72 -10.27
N ASN A 376 -20.54 24.65 -10.16
CA ASN A 376 -21.44 24.35 -11.27
C ASN A 376 -21.35 25.40 -12.40
N ASP A 377 -21.24 26.66 -12.05
CA ASP A 377 -21.07 27.76 -13.02
C ASP A 377 -19.72 27.68 -13.76
N ALA A 378 -18.68 27.15 -13.11
CA ALA A 378 -17.32 27.03 -13.65
C ALA A 378 -17.08 25.77 -14.51
N VAL A 379 -17.93 24.74 -14.37
CA VAL A 379 -17.80 23.48 -15.14
C VAL A 379 -17.97 23.74 -16.63
N GLN A 380 -16.96 23.36 -17.42
CA GLN A 380 -17.02 23.49 -18.87
C GLN A 380 -17.96 22.43 -19.48
N ASP A 381 -18.66 22.79 -20.56
CA ASP A 381 -19.51 21.84 -21.26
C ASP A 381 -18.69 20.79 -22.02
N GLY A 382 -19.32 19.69 -22.35
CA GLY A 382 -18.69 18.59 -23.08
C GLY A 382 -18.92 17.22 -22.41
N PRO A 383 -18.61 16.13 -23.10
CA PRO A 383 -18.72 14.78 -22.54
C PRO A 383 -17.67 14.54 -21.45
N CYS A 384 -18.01 13.67 -20.50
CA CYS A 384 -17.08 13.16 -19.51
C CYS A 384 -16.61 11.76 -19.92
N ASP A 385 -15.30 11.56 -20.02
CA ASP A 385 -14.70 10.29 -20.41
C ASP A 385 -13.78 9.75 -19.27
N LEU A 386 -14.33 8.88 -18.45
CA LEU A 386 -13.63 8.29 -17.32
C LEU A 386 -12.48 7.33 -17.72
N SER A 387 -12.35 6.99 -19.00
CA SER A 387 -11.31 6.08 -19.49
C SER A 387 -9.95 6.75 -19.73
N LYS A 388 -9.88 8.07 -19.64
CA LYS A 388 -8.67 8.90 -19.80
C LYS A 388 -8.77 10.16 -18.95
N ARG A 389 -7.66 10.88 -18.80
CA ARG A 389 -7.69 12.27 -18.36
C ARG A 389 -8.31 13.08 -19.50
N ASP A 390 -9.54 13.51 -19.32
CA ASP A 390 -10.38 14.04 -20.39
C ASP A 390 -10.27 15.57 -20.56
N GLY A 391 -9.59 16.26 -19.63
CA GLY A 391 -9.44 17.71 -19.63
C GLY A 391 -10.75 18.46 -19.39
N LYS A 392 -11.85 17.76 -19.07
CA LYS A 392 -13.12 18.41 -18.72
C LYS A 392 -12.99 19.03 -17.33
N CYS A 393 -12.65 20.32 -17.33
CA CYS A 393 -12.20 21.05 -16.15
C CYS A 393 -13.21 22.12 -15.70
N THR A 394 -12.93 22.73 -14.56
CA THR A 394 -13.51 24.03 -14.15
C THR A 394 -12.63 25.17 -14.61
N LYS A 395 -13.20 26.34 -14.89
CA LYS A 395 -12.47 27.58 -15.21
C LYS A 395 -12.74 28.66 -14.17
N GLY A 396 -11.69 29.40 -13.79
CA GLY A 396 -11.82 30.54 -12.88
C GLY A 396 -11.93 30.16 -11.40
N LEU A 397 -11.71 28.89 -11.03
CA LEU A 397 -11.68 28.45 -9.63
C LEU A 397 -10.27 28.10 -9.17
N THR A 398 -10.03 28.28 -7.89
CA THR A 398 -8.85 27.82 -7.18
C THR A 398 -9.31 27.09 -5.91
N PRO A 399 -9.01 25.78 -5.76
CA PRO A 399 -8.36 24.91 -6.75
C PRO A 399 -9.24 24.62 -7.99
N VAL A 400 -8.58 24.42 -9.12
CA VAL A 400 -9.23 23.87 -10.33
C VAL A 400 -9.68 22.43 -10.07
N LYS A 401 -10.65 21.94 -10.82
CA LYS A 401 -10.83 20.49 -11.04
C LYS A 401 -10.43 20.19 -12.48
N SER A 402 -9.30 19.50 -12.66
CA SER A 402 -8.61 19.39 -13.97
C SER A 402 -9.26 18.43 -14.94
N ASN A 403 -9.90 17.37 -14.44
CA ASN A 403 -10.57 16.35 -15.24
C ASN A 403 -11.92 15.95 -14.61
N TRP A 404 -12.78 15.37 -15.42
CA TRP A 404 -14.05 14.77 -15.01
C TRP A 404 -14.98 15.73 -14.24
N ALA A 405 -14.86 17.04 -14.48
CA ALA A 405 -15.72 18.01 -13.83
C ALA A 405 -17.16 17.90 -14.34
N GLN A 406 -18.07 17.52 -13.45
CA GLN A 406 -19.49 17.42 -13.71
C GLN A 406 -20.27 18.27 -12.71
N ARG A 407 -21.33 18.97 -13.18
CA ARG A 407 -22.19 19.75 -12.30
C ARG A 407 -22.85 18.86 -11.26
N LEU A 408 -22.96 19.35 -10.04
CA LEU A 408 -23.76 18.75 -8.97
C LEU A 408 -25.18 19.35 -9.05
N ASP A 409 -26.06 18.74 -9.86
CA ASP A 409 -27.36 19.27 -10.22
C ASP A 409 -28.50 18.23 -10.24
N SER A 410 -28.23 17.00 -9.83
CA SER A 410 -29.17 15.90 -9.89
C SER A 410 -29.38 15.28 -8.49
N PRO A 411 -30.46 15.63 -7.80
CA PRO A 411 -30.78 15.03 -6.50
C PRO A 411 -31.11 13.52 -6.61
N PRO A 412 -31.03 12.73 -5.51
CA PRO A 412 -30.51 13.18 -4.22
C PRO A 412 -28.99 13.38 -4.20
N TYR A 413 -28.54 14.25 -3.31
CA TYR A 413 -27.14 14.51 -3.04
C TYR A 413 -26.67 13.65 -1.87
N TYR A 414 -25.36 13.32 -1.86
CA TYR A 414 -24.75 12.47 -0.85
C TYR A 414 -23.48 13.16 -0.32
N ALA A 415 -23.29 13.09 0.99
CA ALA A 415 -22.04 13.53 1.62
C ALA A 415 -21.44 12.42 2.48
N PHE A 416 -20.13 12.30 2.42
CA PHE A 416 -19.34 11.33 3.17
C PHE A 416 -18.26 12.08 3.96
N PRO A 417 -18.32 12.10 5.30
CA PRO A 417 -17.28 12.71 6.12
C PRO A 417 -16.01 11.87 6.03
N VAL A 418 -14.87 12.55 5.83
CA VAL A 418 -13.56 11.93 5.68
C VAL A 418 -12.54 12.56 6.62
N THR A 419 -11.57 11.75 7.06
CA THR A 419 -10.43 12.17 7.85
C THR A 419 -9.13 11.58 7.30
N CYS A 420 -7.99 12.01 7.87
CA CYS A 420 -6.69 11.42 7.54
C CYS A 420 -6.51 10.06 8.19
N GLY A 421 -6.00 9.11 7.42
CA GLY A 421 -5.45 7.86 7.90
C GLY A 421 -4.05 7.64 7.35
N ILE A 422 -3.33 6.69 7.95
CA ILE A 422 -2.00 6.24 7.50
C ILE A 422 -2.03 4.75 7.17
N THR A 423 -1.36 4.36 6.08
CA THR A 423 -1.31 2.95 5.64
C THR A 423 0.09 2.37 5.71
N PHE A 424 1.13 3.10 5.27
CA PHE A 424 2.52 2.70 5.41
C PHE A 424 3.48 3.89 5.29
N THR A 425 4.70 3.72 5.81
CA THR A 425 5.74 4.74 5.88
C THR A 425 6.77 4.58 4.76
N PHE A 426 7.43 5.68 4.33
CA PHE A 426 8.40 5.65 3.22
C PHE A 426 9.86 5.61 3.67
N GLY A 427 10.12 6.01 4.92
CA GLY A 427 11.43 5.88 5.54
C GLY A 427 11.71 4.46 6.00
N GLY A 428 12.98 4.03 5.96
CA GLY A 428 13.38 2.71 6.37
C GLY A 428 14.91 2.51 6.33
N LEU A 429 15.34 1.26 6.19
CA LEU A 429 16.74 0.87 6.12
C LEU A 429 17.29 1.02 4.69
N LYS A 430 18.56 1.37 4.58
CA LYS A 430 19.31 1.32 3.32
C LYS A 430 19.69 -0.12 3.01
N VAL A 431 19.40 -0.56 1.79
CA VAL A 431 19.75 -1.90 1.31
C VAL A 431 20.45 -1.85 -0.05
N THR A 432 21.20 -2.92 -0.36
CA THR A 432 21.76 -3.18 -1.69
C THR A 432 20.69 -3.75 -2.64
N ASP A 433 21.05 -3.94 -3.91
CA ASP A 433 20.25 -4.66 -4.92
C ASP A 433 19.98 -6.13 -4.55
N LYS A 434 20.78 -6.70 -3.66
CA LYS A 434 20.60 -8.05 -3.09
C LYS A 434 19.83 -8.05 -1.78
N ALA A 435 19.26 -6.90 -1.40
CA ALA A 435 18.53 -6.68 -0.14
C ALA A 435 19.40 -6.82 1.13
N GLU A 436 20.72 -6.73 1.03
CA GLU A 436 21.66 -6.72 2.16
C GLU A 436 21.59 -5.35 2.86
N VAL A 437 21.55 -5.32 4.20
CA VAL A 437 21.48 -4.08 4.98
C VAL A 437 22.86 -3.44 5.07
N LEU A 438 22.92 -2.13 4.82
CA LEU A 438 24.15 -1.33 4.96
C LEU A 438 24.22 -0.65 6.33
N ASP A 439 25.44 -0.49 6.87
CA ASP A 439 25.70 0.36 8.02
C ASP A 439 25.87 1.84 7.61
N THR A 440 26.05 2.73 8.59
CA THR A 440 26.21 4.18 8.36
C THR A 440 27.49 4.55 7.61
N GLU A 441 28.43 3.64 7.46
CA GLU A 441 29.68 3.81 6.71
C GLU A 441 29.60 3.22 5.29
N GLY A 442 28.44 2.58 4.95
CA GLY A 442 28.20 1.97 3.67
C GLY A 442 28.72 0.53 3.54
N ASN A 443 29.14 -0.10 4.64
CA ASN A 443 29.54 -1.49 4.65
C ASN A 443 28.34 -2.41 4.87
N LEU A 444 28.44 -3.69 4.49
CA LEU A 444 27.43 -4.70 4.75
C LEU A 444 27.38 -5.06 6.24
N ILE A 445 26.19 -5.02 6.83
CA ILE A 445 25.93 -5.71 8.10
C ILE A 445 25.80 -7.21 7.81
N ARG A 446 26.88 -7.95 7.93
CA ARG A 446 26.96 -9.36 7.51
C ARG A 446 25.92 -10.23 8.19
N GLY A 447 25.19 -11.00 7.39
CA GLY A 447 24.12 -11.87 7.85
C GLY A 447 22.76 -11.17 8.02
N LEU A 448 22.64 -9.87 7.67
CA LEU A 448 21.41 -9.11 7.80
C LEU A 448 20.88 -8.63 6.45
N PHE A 449 19.64 -8.98 6.15
CA PHE A 449 18.89 -8.60 4.97
C PHE A 449 17.61 -7.89 5.37
N ALA A 450 17.00 -7.12 4.46
CA ALA A 450 15.72 -6.50 4.71
C ALA A 450 14.89 -6.35 3.44
N ALA A 451 13.56 -6.50 3.56
CA ALA A 451 12.62 -6.36 2.44
C ALA A 451 11.27 -5.79 2.88
N GLY A 452 10.54 -5.22 1.92
CA GLY A 452 9.23 -4.64 2.16
C GLY A 452 9.29 -3.22 2.73
N GLU A 453 8.31 -2.86 3.55
CA GLU A 453 8.14 -1.51 4.06
C GLU A 453 9.31 -1.05 4.97
N ILE A 454 9.94 -1.97 5.69
CA ILE A 454 11.11 -1.64 6.53
C ILE A 454 12.29 -1.04 5.74
N THR A 455 12.29 -1.16 4.40
CA THR A 455 13.34 -0.59 3.54
C THR A 455 12.91 0.74 2.94
N GLY A 456 13.76 1.77 3.02
CA GLY A 456 13.55 3.08 2.43
C GLY A 456 14.08 3.20 0.99
N GLY A 457 13.82 4.34 0.37
CA GLY A 457 14.39 4.74 -0.92
C GLY A 457 13.54 4.44 -2.16
N SER A 458 12.49 3.63 -2.06
CA SER A 458 11.65 3.29 -3.21
C SER A 458 10.52 4.28 -3.48
N PHE A 459 10.00 4.94 -2.44
CA PHE A 459 8.86 5.85 -2.55
C PHE A 459 9.12 7.15 -1.78
N TYR A 460 8.63 8.26 -2.36
CA TYR A 460 8.74 9.62 -1.82
C TYR A 460 7.46 10.38 -2.19
N ASN A 461 6.96 11.20 -1.29
CA ASN A 461 5.74 12.00 -1.46
C ASN A 461 4.48 11.19 -1.75
N ASN A 462 4.57 10.26 -2.70
CA ASN A 462 3.49 9.42 -3.20
C ASN A 462 4.07 8.11 -3.80
N TYR A 463 3.21 7.23 -4.32
CA TYR A 463 3.60 6.04 -5.07
C TYR A 463 2.45 5.54 -5.96
N PRO A 464 2.73 4.85 -7.09
CA PRO A 464 1.66 4.32 -7.94
C PRO A 464 0.97 3.15 -7.25
N GLY A 465 -0.38 3.14 -7.28
CA GLY A 465 -1.16 2.06 -6.67
C GLY A 465 -0.76 0.67 -7.17
N GLY A 466 -0.59 -0.27 -6.23
CA GLY A 466 -0.17 -1.65 -6.50
C GLY A 466 1.34 -1.89 -6.47
N SER A 467 2.17 -0.84 -6.53
CA SER A 467 3.64 -0.98 -6.47
C SER A 467 4.14 -1.33 -5.06
N GLY A 468 3.42 -0.96 -4.00
CA GLY A 468 3.80 -1.29 -2.62
C GLY A 468 3.81 -2.79 -2.33
N LEU A 469 2.75 -3.52 -2.73
CA LEU A 469 2.73 -4.98 -2.60
C LEU A 469 3.75 -5.64 -3.55
N MET A 470 3.89 -5.13 -4.78
CA MET A 470 4.90 -5.65 -5.72
C MET A 470 6.32 -5.45 -5.19
N LYS A 471 6.66 -4.27 -4.62
CA LYS A 471 7.94 -4.05 -3.93
C LYS A 471 8.19 -5.10 -2.84
N GLY A 472 7.18 -5.34 -2.00
CA GLY A 472 7.28 -6.35 -0.94
C GLY A 472 7.56 -7.75 -1.48
N ALA A 473 6.89 -8.15 -2.55
CA ALA A 473 7.08 -9.47 -3.16
C ALA A 473 8.42 -9.59 -3.89
N VAL A 474 8.81 -8.62 -4.72
CA VAL A 474 10.08 -8.62 -5.47
C VAL A 474 11.26 -8.66 -4.52
N PHE A 475 11.35 -7.70 -3.60
CA PHE A 475 12.48 -7.63 -2.68
C PHE A 475 12.43 -8.70 -1.59
N GLY A 476 11.23 -9.23 -1.26
CA GLY A 476 11.09 -10.42 -0.42
C GLY A 476 11.76 -11.64 -1.06
N ARG A 477 11.45 -11.92 -2.34
CA ARG A 477 12.10 -13.00 -3.10
C ARG A 477 13.61 -12.82 -3.15
N ILE A 478 14.09 -11.63 -3.50
CA ILE A 478 15.53 -11.32 -3.57
C ILE A 478 16.19 -11.54 -2.20
N ALA A 479 15.61 -10.99 -1.12
CA ALA A 479 16.16 -11.12 0.22
C ALA A 479 16.23 -12.59 0.69
N GLY A 480 15.16 -13.37 0.44
CA GLY A 480 15.11 -14.77 0.79
C GLY A 480 16.17 -15.60 0.05
N ALA A 481 16.29 -15.40 -1.27
CA ALA A 481 17.28 -16.08 -2.09
C ALA A 481 18.72 -15.68 -1.72
N SER A 482 18.98 -14.39 -1.49
CA SER A 482 20.29 -13.89 -1.09
C SER A 482 20.71 -14.42 0.29
N ALA A 483 19.80 -14.39 1.27
CA ALA A 483 20.02 -14.91 2.60
C ALA A 483 20.30 -16.42 2.59
N ALA A 484 19.54 -17.19 1.80
CA ALA A 484 19.76 -18.62 1.64
C ALA A 484 21.11 -18.94 0.99
N SER A 485 21.51 -18.17 -0.03
CA SER A 485 22.81 -18.33 -0.70
C SER A 485 23.97 -18.04 0.27
N GLU A 486 23.89 -16.95 1.04
CA GLU A 486 24.91 -16.63 2.05
C GLU A 486 24.96 -17.66 3.18
N SER A 487 23.80 -18.18 3.64
CA SER A 487 23.74 -19.23 4.65
C SER A 487 24.49 -20.49 4.20
N LYS A 488 24.31 -20.92 2.95
CA LYS A 488 25.00 -22.09 2.40
C LYS A 488 26.52 -21.90 2.33
N ALA A 489 26.97 -20.71 1.90
CA ALA A 489 28.39 -20.38 1.85
C ALA A 489 29.07 -20.38 3.24
N ASN A 490 28.31 -20.16 4.32
CA ASN A 490 28.83 -20.17 5.68
C ASN A 490 28.79 -21.54 6.37
N ARG A 491 28.18 -22.57 5.74
CA ARG A 491 28.24 -23.95 6.23
C ARG A 491 29.45 -24.71 5.68
N SER A 492 29.95 -24.29 4.51
CA SER A 492 31.15 -24.82 3.88
C SER A 492 32.42 -24.21 4.48
#